data_6e5c7d6498fee33574e224d43f7fd270
#
_entry.id   6e5c7d6498fee33574e224d43f7fd270
#
_cell.length_a   1.000
_cell.length_b   1.000
_cell.length_c   1.000
_cell.angle_alpha   90.00
_cell.angle_beta   90.00
_cell.angle_gamma   90.00
#
_symmetry.space_group_name_H-M   'P 1'
#
loop_
_entity.id
_entity.type
_entity.pdbx_description
1 polymer ?
#
loop_
_entity_poly.entity_id
_entity_poly.type
_entity_poly.pdbx_seq_one_letter_code
_entity_poly.pdbx_strand_id
1 'polypeptide(L)'
;MNKLDCLIVDDEPLARRLLSDYVQKVPYLNLLRTCGDPMEALEFLRENPVDLLFLDIQMPEITGLTLLKILQKKPWVILTTAYSEYALESYELDVVDYLLKPITLERFLKAMEKINQRMQGIITQQLPSEQTSIAQVAPTEPGPTYIFVKDGTKLVKVKLSDIMYVEGMKDYVAIHT
;
A
#
# COMPACT_ATOMS: atom_id res chain seq x y z
N MET A 1 4.98 -0.03 25.67
CA MET A 1 4.92 -0.44 24.24
C MET A 1 6.05 0.27 23.52
N ASN A 2 6.90 -0.45 22.80
CA ASN A 2 7.90 0.19 21.95
C ASN A 2 7.18 0.96 20.86
N LYS A 3 7.61 2.20 20.63
CA LYS A 3 7.09 2.99 19.50
C LYS A 3 7.72 2.48 18.21
N LEU A 4 7.01 2.61 17.10
CA LEU A 4 7.54 2.38 15.76
C LEU A 4 8.29 3.63 15.30
N ASP A 5 9.55 3.45 14.97
CA ASP A 5 10.38 4.49 14.39
C ASP A 5 10.02 4.69 12.92
N CYS A 6 9.58 5.90 12.55
CA CYS A 6 9.13 6.18 11.20
C CYS A 6 9.91 7.30 10.51
N LEU A 7 9.99 7.18 9.18
CA LEU A 7 10.59 8.14 8.26
C LEU A 7 9.53 8.60 7.26
N ILE A 8 9.53 9.89 6.94
CA ILE A 8 8.70 10.47 5.87
C ILE A 8 9.63 10.93 4.75
N VAL A 9 9.36 10.50 3.52
CA VAL A 9 10.11 10.86 2.32
C VAL A 9 9.13 11.37 1.25
N ASP A 10 9.23 12.65 0.94
CA ASP A 10 8.34 13.33 -0.01
C ASP A 10 9.03 14.65 -0.42
N ASP A 11 9.13 14.97 -1.69
CA ASP A 11 9.79 16.19 -2.14
C ASP A 11 8.95 17.47 -1.84
N GLU A 12 7.63 17.31 -1.66
CA GLU A 12 6.71 18.40 -1.32
C GLU A 12 6.78 18.78 0.17
N PRO A 13 7.23 20.00 0.55
CA PRO A 13 7.32 20.42 1.96
C PRO A 13 5.97 20.38 2.69
N LEU A 14 4.87 20.69 1.99
CA LEU A 14 3.53 20.70 2.59
C LEU A 14 3.04 19.29 2.90
N ALA A 15 3.32 18.31 2.04
CA ALA A 15 2.99 16.91 2.27
C ALA A 15 3.77 16.35 3.46
N ARG A 16 5.08 16.64 3.56
CA ARG A 16 5.90 16.26 4.73
C ARG A 16 5.34 16.83 6.02
N ARG A 17 4.97 18.12 6.02
CA ARG A 17 4.37 18.78 7.21
C ARG A 17 3.06 18.12 7.60
N LEU A 18 2.15 17.91 6.64
CA LEU A 18 0.85 17.27 6.88
C LEU A 18 1.01 15.88 7.49
N LEU A 19 1.88 15.05 6.91
CA LEU A 19 2.15 13.70 7.43
C LEU A 19 2.80 13.76 8.82
N SER A 20 3.71 14.70 9.06
CA SER A 20 4.31 14.91 10.38
C SER A 20 3.26 15.24 11.44
N ASP A 21 2.32 16.14 11.11
CA ASP A 21 1.21 16.50 11.99
C ASP A 21 0.27 15.30 12.28
N TYR A 22 0.10 14.40 11.30
CA TYR A 22 -0.69 13.20 11.48
C TYR A 22 0.04 12.13 12.32
N VAL A 23 1.33 11.93 12.07
CA VAL A 23 2.17 11.00 12.83
C VAL A 23 2.18 11.38 14.32
N GLN A 24 2.28 12.66 14.66
CA GLN A 24 2.25 13.15 16.04
C GLN A 24 0.94 12.84 16.78
N LYS A 25 -0.17 12.63 16.05
CA LYS A 25 -1.47 12.26 16.63
C LYS A 25 -1.57 10.77 16.98
N VAL A 26 -0.63 9.94 16.53
CA VAL A 26 -0.62 8.50 16.76
C VAL A 26 0.40 8.14 17.82
N PRO A 27 -0.01 7.75 19.06
CA PRO A 27 0.88 7.66 20.22
C PRO A 27 2.00 6.61 20.09
N TYR A 28 1.79 5.58 19.27
CA TYR A 28 2.77 4.50 19.07
C TYR A 28 3.74 4.75 17.91
N LEU A 29 3.68 5.91 17.26
CA LEU A 29 4.67 6.32 16.26
C LEU A 29 5.71 7.27 16.86
N ASN A 30 6.93 7.18 16.34
CA ASN A 30 8.05 8.07 16.64
C ASN A 30 8.65 8.55 15.31
N LEU A 31 8.46 9.81 14.97
CA LEU A 31 9.03 10.38 13.76
C LEU A 31 10.51 10.66 13.96
N LEU A 32 11.38 9.89 13.28
CA LEU A 32 12.84 10.10 13.35
C LEU A 32 13.28 11.29 12.49
N ARG A 33 12.77 11.34 11.23
CA ARG A 33 13.19 12.37 10.27
C ARG A 33 12.14 12.55 9.16
N THR A 34 12.21 13.68 8.47
CA THR A 34 11.58 13.90 7.18
C THR A 34 12.66 14.24 6.15
N CYS A 35 12.65 13.57 5.00
CA CYS A 35 13.57 13.80 3.89
C CYS A 35 12.80 14.37 2.70
N GLY A 36 13.38 15.39 2.07
CA GLY A 36 12.85 15.98 0.84
C GLY A 36 13.51 15.44 -0.43
N ASP A 37 14.48 14.55 -0.24
CA ASP A 37 15.31 14.01 -1.30
C ASP A 37 15.46 12.48 -1.10
N PRO A 38 15.29 11.68 -2.18
CA PRO A 38 15.41 10.23 -2.09
C PRO A 38 16.83 9.75 -1.76
N MET A 39 17.87 10.48 -2.14
CA MET A 39 19.25 10.12 -1.83
C MET A 39 19.57 10.35 -0.35
N GLU A 40 19.10 11.47 0.22
CA GLU A 40 19.14 11.72 1.67
C GLU A 40 18.42 10.60 2.44
N ALA A 41 17.27 10.16 1.96
CA ALA A 41 16.53 9.08 2.57
C ALA A 41 17.27 7.74 2.53
N LEU A 42 17.94 7.41 1.41
CA LEU A 42 18.75 6.20 1.27
C LEU A 42 19.93 6.19 2.24
N GLU A 43 20.63 7.31 2.40
CA GLU A 43 21.72 7.46 3.34
C GLU A 43 21.22 7.25 4.77
N PHE A 44 20.13 7.93 5.14
CA PHE A 44 19.53 7.78 6.46
C PHE A 44 19.10 6.34 6.78
N LEU A 45 18.45 5.66 5.82
CA LEU A 45 17.99 4.27 5.98
C LEU A 45 19.11 3.24 6.09
N ARG A 46 20.31 3.54 5.61
CA ARG A 46 21.50 2.69 5.78
C ARG A 46 22.04 2.73 7.21
N GLU A 47 21.96 3.90 7.84
CA GLU A 47 22.56 4.16 9.14
C GLU A 47 21.60 3.96 10.31
N ASN A 48 20.29 4.07 10.05
CA ASN A 48 19.28 4.07 11.09
C ASN A 48 18.24 2.97 10.86
N PRO A 49 17.87 2.20 11.90
CA PRO A 49 16.74 1.30 11.82
C PRO A 49 15.44 2.11 11.72
N VAL A 50 14.65 1.82 10.71
CA VAL A 50 13.32 2.42 10.50
C VAL A 50 12.32 1.28 10.42
N ASP A 51 11.20 1.37 11.16
CA ASP A 51 10.15 0.36 11.17
C ASP A 51 9.06 0.65 10.14
N LEU A 52 8.75 1.93 9.92
CA LEU A 52 7.70 2.40 9.02
C LEU A 52 8.19 3.54 8.13
N LEU A 53 7.98 3.41 6.83
CA LEU A 53 8.35 4.39 5.82
C LEU A 53 7.09 4.93 5.13
N PHE A 54 6.85 6.24 5.24
CA PHE A 54 5.94 6.95 4.35
C PHE A 54 6.75 7.46 3.17
N LEU A 55 6.38 7.06 1.96
CA LEU A 55 7.20 7.28 0.78
C LEU A 55 6.36 7.79 -0.38
N ASP A 56 6.68 8.99 -0.85
CA ASP A 56 6.11 9.47 -2.11
C ASP A 56 6.65 8.68 -3.30
N ILE A 57 5.76 8.41 -4.25
CA ILE A 57 6.13 7.69 -5.47
C ILE A 57 6.88 8.60 -6.43
N GLN A 58 6.41 9.84 -6.59
CA GLN A 58 6.93 10.76 -7.60
C GLN A 58 7.86 11.79 -6.98
N MET A 59 9.13 11.52 -7.04
CA MET A 59 10.19 12.43 -6.62
C MET A 59 11.18 12.66 -7.76
N PRO A 60 11.90 13.81 -7.76
CA PRO A 60 13.00 14.05 -8.69
C PRO A 60 14.09 12.97 -8.60
N GLU A 61 14.84 12.80 -9.67
CA GLU A 61 15.98 11.87 -9.83
C GLU A 61 15.59 10.39 -9.79
N ILE A 62 15.07 9.87 -8.68
CA ILE A 62 14.59 8.50 -8.55
C ILE A 62 13.21 8.46 -7.91
N THR A 63 12.36 7.59 -8.44
CA THR A 63 11.01 7.39 -7.88
C THR A 63 11.06 6.63 -6.57
N GLY A 64 10.04 6.80 -5.71
CA GLY A 64 9.90 6.01 -4.49
C GLY A 64 9.89 4.51 -4.73
N LEU A 65 9.30 4.05 -5.85
CA LEU A 65 9.32 2.64 -6.24
C LEU A 65 10.73 2.14 -6.55
N THR A 66 11.55 2.98 -7.20
CA THR A 66 12.96 2.67 -7.46
C THR A 66 13.74 2.63 -6.14
N LEU A 67 13.50 3.57 -5.24
CA LEU A 67 14.12 3.58 -3.91
C LEU A 67 13.81 2.27 -3.16
N LEU A 68 12.56 1.80 -3.16
CA LEU A 68 12.18 0.53 -2.51
C LEU A 68 12.88 -0.69 -3.11
N LYS A 69 13.15 -0.70 -4.43
CA LYS A 69 13.89 -1.79 -5.08
C LYS A 69 15.37 -1.83 -4.68
N ILE A 70 15.95 -0.68 -4.34
CA ILE A 70 17.35 -0.55 -3.92
C ILE A 70 17.55 -0.98 -2.46
N LEU A 71 16.52 -0.84 -1.60
CA LEU A 71 16.62 -1.17 -0.18
C LEU A 71 16.79 -2.67 0.03
N GLN A 72 17.90 -3.05 0.70
CA GLN A 72 18.16 -4.44 1.09
C GLN A 72 17.25 -4.92 2.21
N LYS A 73 17.05 -4.09 3.23
CA LYS A 73 16.13 -4.32 4.34
C LYS A 73 14.97 -3.34 4.23
N LYS A 74 13.78 -3.87 4.00
CA LYS A 74 12.60 -3.06 3.81
C LYS A 74 11.87 -2.87 5.13
N PRO A 75 11.61 -1.61 5.56
CA PRO A 75 10.63 -1.31 6.61
C PRO A 75 9.21 -1.65 6.12
N TRP A 76 8.23 -1.57 6.96
CA TRP A 76 6.85 -1.46 6.50
C TRP A 76 6.70 -0.16 5.69
N VAL A 77 6.00 -0.24 4.57
CA VAL A 77 5.89 0.90 3.64
C VAL A 77 4.44 1.28 3.45
N ILE A 78 4.19 2.59 3.53
CA ILE A 78 2.96 3.23 3.07
C ILE A 78 3.35 4.19 1.97
N LEU A 79 2.85 3.94 0.75
CA LEU A 79 3.10 4.81 -0.39
C LEU A 79 2.15 6.01 -0.39
N THR A 80 2.65 7.16 -0.80
CA THR A 80 1.85 8.36 -1.04
C THR A 80 2.00 8.81 -2.50
N THR A 81 0.96 9.36 -3.11
CA THR A 81 1.03 9.84 -4.49
C THR A 81 -0.20 10.67 -4.88
N ALA A 82 -0.05 11.51 -5.90
CA ALA A 82 -1.16 12.22 -6.54
C ALA A 82 -1.90 11.38 -7.61
N TYR A 83 -1.40 10.18 -7.97
CA TYR A 83 -1.87 9.40 -9.10
C TYR A 83 -2.40 8.04 -8.68
N SER A 84 -3.63 7.72 -9.09
CA SER A 84 -4.31 6.46 -8.76
C SER A 84 -3.76 5.23 -9.53
N GLU A 85 -3.09 5.44 -10.64
CA GLU A 85 -2.58 4.38 -11.52
C GLU A 85 -1.47 3.55 -10.90
N TYR A 86 -0.67 4.13 -9.98
CA TYR A 86 0.40 3.40 -9.27
C TYR A 86 -0.10 2.40 -8.23
N ALA A 87 -1.40 2.38 -7.94
CA ALA A 87 -1.97 1.39 -7.03
C ALA A 87 -1.78 -0.05 -7.54
N LEU A 88 -1.74 -0.26 -8.86
CA LEU A 88 -1.52 -1.58 -9.47
C LEU A 88 -0.06 -2.03 -9.40
N GLU A 89 0.90 -1.13 -9.64
CA GLU A 89 2.33 -1.45 -9.56
C GLU A 89 2.79 -1.72 -8.10
N SER A 90 2.11 -1.11 -7.13
CA SER A 90 2.41 -1.31 -5.71
C SER A 90 2.05 -2.71 -5.20
N TYR A 91 1.21 -3.45 -5.92
CA TYR A 91 0.79 -4.81 -5.55
C TYR A 91 1.96 -5.82 -5.57
N GLU A 92 2.99 -5.57 -6.39
CA GLU A 92 4.20 -6.40 -6.46
C GLU A 92 5.23 -6.09 -5.35
N LEU A 93 5.03 -5.02 -4.57
CA LEU A 93 6.05 -4.45 -3.68
C LEU A 93 5.73 -4.63 -2.19
N ASP A 94 4.97 -5.60 -1.74
CA ASP A 94 4.66 -5.86 -0.30
C ASP A 94 4.53 -4.58 0.56
N VAL A 95 3.73 -3.61 0.09
CA VAL A 95 3.45 -2.39 0.84
C VAL A 95 2.23 -2.58 1.75
N VAL A 96 2.20 -1.89 2.89
CA VAL A 96 1.08 -2.00 3.84
C VAL A 96 -0.16 -1.31 3.31
N ASP A 97 0.01 -0.14 2.73
CA ASP A 97 -1.09 0.66 2.22
C ASP A 97 -0.60 1.71 1.20
N TYR A 98 -1.59 2.37 0.59
CA TYR A 98 -1.43 3.37 -0.45
C TYR A 98 -2.33 4.57 -0.15
N LEU A 99 -1.76 5.77 -0.05
CA LEU A 99 -2.47 7.00 0.27
C LEU A 99 -2.48 7.95 -0.94
N LEU A 100 -3.66 8.19 -1.51
CA LEU A 100 -3.82 9.15 -2.58
C LEU A 100 -3.86 10.57 -2.01
N LYS A 101 -3.06 11.48 -2.57
CA LYS A 101 -3.11 12.91 -2.26
C LYS A 101 -4.37 13.56 -2.89
N PRO A 102 -5.09 14.46 -2.19
CA PRO A 102 -4.81 14.98 -0.86
C PRO A 102 -5.12 13.96 0.26
N ILE A 103 -4.15 13.71 1.14
CA ILE A 103 -4.28 12.73 2.22
C ILE A 103 -5.16 13.29 3.33
N THR A 104 -6.31 12.67 3.58
CA THR A 104 -7.17 13.03 4.70
C THR A 104 -6.74 12.32 5.99
N LEU A 105 -7.02 12.91 7.16
CA LEU A 105 -6.74 12.27 8.44
C LEU A 105 -7.46 10.91 8.58
N GLU A 106 -8.70 10.81 8.11
CA GLU A 106 -9.45 9.56 8.13
C GLU A 106 -8.72 8.46 7.35
N ARG A 107 -8.24 8.78 6.13
CA ARG A 107 -7.52 7.81 5.30
C ARG A 107 -6.19 7.39 5.91
N PHE A 108 -5.48 8.35 6.51
CA PHE A 108 -4.26 8.08 7.26
C PHE A 108 -4.51 7.14 8.45
N LEU A 109 -5.56 7.39 9.26
CA LEU A 109 -5.89 6.55 10.40
C LEU A 109 -6.27 5.11 10.00
N LYS A 110 -6.96 4.93 8.86
CA LYS A 110 -7.23 3.59 8.30
C LYS A 110 -5.95 2.85 7.93
N ALA A 111 -4.94 3.55 7.41
CA ALA A 111 -3.63 2.94 7.16
C ALA A 111 -2.92 2.57 8.46
N MET A 112 -3.03 3.40 9.50
CA MET A 112 -2.49 3.10 10.83
C MET A 112 -3.14 1.89 11.48
N GLU A 113 -4.41 1.65 11.22
CA GLU A 113 -5.09 0.45 11.69
C GLU A 113 -4.49 -0.82 11.09
N LYS A 114 -4.15 -0.81 9.80
CA LYS A 114 -3.44 -1.94 9.16
C LYS A 114 -2.06 -2.18 9.78
N ILE A 115 -1.33 -1.11 10.11
CA ILE A 115 -0.05 -1.22 10.83
C ILE A 115 -0.25 -1.86 12.20
N ASN A 116 -1.25 -1.40 12.96
CA ASN A 116 -1.55 -1.95 14.28
C ASN A 116 -1.91 -3.45 14.22
N GLN A 117 -2.68 -3.86 13.24
CA GLN A 117 -3.02 -5.27 13.01
C GLN A 117 -1.77 -6.11 12.70
N ARG A 118 -0.83 -5.60 11.90
CA ARG A 118 0.47 -6.27 11.64
C ARG A 118 1.32 -6.37 12.90
N MET A 119 1.35 -5.32 13.73
CA MET A 119 2.05 -5.34 15.02
C MET A 119 1.53 -6.42 15.97
N GLN A 120 0.23 -6.65 15.96
CA GLN A 120 -0.43 -7.65 16.82
C GLN A 120 -0.32 -9.08 16.28
N GLY A 121 0.32 -9.29 15.13
CA GLY A 121 0.42 -10.60 14.48
C GLY A 121 -0.91 -11.13 13.93
N ILE A 122 -1.93 -10.29 13.82
CA ILE A 122 -3.28 -10.67 13.38
C ILE A 122 -3.33 -10.83 11.86
N ILE A 123 -2.39 -10.23 11.11
CA ILE A 123 -2.26 -10.44 9.66
C ILE A 123 -1.12 -11.42 9.41
N THR A 124 -1.37 -12.69 9.63
CA THR A 124 -0.64 -13.75 8.97
C THR A 124 -1.17 -13.82 7.54
N GLN A 125 -0.37 -13.31 6.60
CA GLN A 125 -0.41 -13.63 5.17
C GLN A 125 -1.77 -14.13 4.62
N GLN A 126 -2.56 -13.25 4.04
CA GLN A 126 -3.42 -13.67 2.95
C GLN A 126 -2.61 -13.65 1.65
N LEU A 127 -1.67 -14.57 1.53
CA LEU A 127 -1.28 -15.13 0.24
C LEU A 127 -2.23 -16.32 -0.01
N PRO A 128 -2.78 -16.49 -1.20
CA PRO A 128 -3.54 -17.69 -1.51
C PRO A 128 -2.58 -18.87 -1.63
N SER A 129 -2.39 -19.60 -0.56
CA SER A 129 -1.82 -20.96 -0.61
C SER A 129 -2.96 -21.95 -0.60
N GLU A 130 -3.20 -22.57 -1.74
CA GLU A 130 -3.93 -23.81 -1.84
C GLU A 130 -3.35 -24.84 -0.84
N GLN A 131 -4.11 -25.16 0.19
CA GLN A 131 -4.04 -26.48 0.81
C GLN A 131 -5.37 -26.81 1.48
N THR A 132 -5.97 -27.82 0.96
CA THR A 132 -7.16 -28.57 1.36
C THR A 132 -7.08 -29.01 2.83
N SER A 133 -8.05 -28.65 3.65
CA SER A 133 -8.51 -29.45 4.78
C SER A 133 -9.95 -29.09 5.12
N ILE A 134 -10.80 -30.09 5.06
CA ILE A 134 -12.22 -30.09 5.34
C ILE A 134 -12.43 -29.98 6.85
N ALA A 135 -13.08 -28.91 7.36
CA ALA A 135 -13.89 -28.96 8.57
C ALA A 135 -14.73 -27.67 8.76
N GLN A 136 -16.01 -27.87 8.72
CA GLN A 136 -17.13 -27.19 9.40
C GLN A 136 -17.39 -25.68 9.17
N VAL A 137 -18.57 -25.47 8.58
CA VAL A 137 -19.26 -24.27 8.15
C VAL A 137 -19.78 -23.44 9.33
N ALA A 138 -19.40 -22.15 9.38
CA ALA A 138 -20.22 -21.10 9.98
C ALA A 138 -20.39 -19.97 8.93
N PRO A 139 -21.53 -19.27 8.85
CA PRO A 139 -21.90 -18.43 7.71
C PRO A 139 -21.01 -17.20 7.60
N THR A 140 -20.20 -17.15 6.57
CA THR A 140 -19.38 -16.02 6.16
C THR A 140 -20.19 -15.07 5.29
N GLU A 141 -20.03 -13.77 5.54
CA GLU A 141 -20.51 -12.68 4.67
C GLU A 141 -20.04 -12.88 3.23
N PRO A 142 -20.89 -12.60 2.23
CA PRO A 142 -20.53 -12.83 0.83
C PRO A 142 -19.38 -11.90 0.41
N GLY A 143 -18.30 -12.49 -0.11
CA GLY A 143 -17.19 -11.79 -0.72
C GLY A 143 -17.62 -10.88 -1.89
N PRO A 144 -16.73 -10.11 -2.51
CA PRO A 144 -17.09 -9.14 -3.54
C PRO A 144 -17.85 -9.84 -4.69
N THR A 145 -19.09 -9.43 -4.91
CA THR A 145 -19.99 -10.01 -5.90
C THR A 145 -19.76 -9.48 -7.32
N TYR A 146 -18.75 -8.64 -7.53
CA TYR A 146 -18.44 -8.00 -8.81
C TYR A 146 -16.95 -7.72 -8.98
N ILE A 147 -16.52 -7.59 -10.23
CA ILE A 147 -15.18 -7.12 -10.63
C ILE A 147 -15.29 -5.89 -11.51
N PHE A 148 -14.25 -5.08 -11.56
CA PHE A 148 -14.10 -3.99 -12.52
C PHE A 148 -13.16 -4.43 -13.64
N VAL A 149 -13.63 -4.32 -14.88
CA VAL A 149 -12.87 -4.69 -16.08
C VAL A 149 -12.63 -3.42 -16.89
N LYS A 150 -11.40 -3.25 -17.40
CA LYS A 150 -11.07 -2.14 -18.29
C LYS A 150 -11.45 -2.52 -19.72
N ASP A 151 -12.41 -1.79 -20.28
CA ASP A 151 -12.80 -1.87 -21.70
C ASP A 151 -12.37 -0.57 -22.40
N GLY A 152 -11.25 -0.63 -23.08
CA GLY A 152 -10.61 0.56 -23.67
C GLY A 152 -10.28 1.62 -22.61
N THR A 153 -10.98 2.75 -22.62
CA THR A 153 -10.84 3.86 -21.67
C THR A 153 -11.86 3.84 -20.53
N LYS A 154 -12.79 2.88 -20.52
CA LYS A 154 -13.89 2.80 -19.54
C LYS A 154 -13.65 1.64 -18.56
N LEU A 155 -14.04 1.85 -17.30
CA LEU A 155 -14.15 0.80 -16.31
C LEU A 155 -15.60 0.28 -16.29
N VAL A 156 -15.78 -1.00 -16.61
CA VAL A 156 -17.06 -1.67 -16.60
C VAL A 156 -17.16 -2.56 -15.37
N LYS A 157 -18.23 -2.41 -14.60
CA LYS A 157 -18.54 -3.26 -13.45
C LYS A 157 -19.24 -4.51 -13.91
N VAL A 158 -18.64 -5.67 -13.70
CA VAL A 158 -19.20 -6.99 -14.07
C VAL A 158 -19.47 -7.77 -12.79
N LYS A 159 -20.68 -8.32 -12.65
CA LYS A 159 -21.00 -9.22 -11.53
C LYS A 159 -20.37 -10.58 -11.79
N LEU A 160 -19.79 -11.17 -10.76
CA LEU A 160 -19.17 -12.51 -10.86
C LEU A 160 -20.20 -13.57 -11.26
N SER A 161 -21.45 -13.42 -10.83
CA SER A 161 -22.56 -14.33 -11.20
C SER A 161 -22.94 -14.28 -12.67
N ASP A 162 -22.60 -13.20 -13.37
CA ASP A 162 -22.99 -12.98 -14.76
C ASP A 162 -21.89 -13.45 -15.73
N ILE A 163 -20.68 -13.81 -15.21
CA ILE A 163 -19.58 -14.31 -16.02
C ILE A 163 -19.83 -15.77 -16.39
N MET A 164 -20.00 -16.03 -17.68
CA MET A 164 -20.16 -17.38 -18.23
C MET A 164 -18.78 -18.05 -18.42
N TYR A 165 -17.84 -17.35 -19.05
CA TYR A 165 -16.46 -17.81 -19.19
C TYR A 165 -15.53 -16.66 -19.54
N VAL A 166 -14.23 -16.90 -19.38
CA VAL A 166 -13.16 -15.94 -19.66
C VAL A 166 -12.21 -16.57 -20.69
N GLU A 167 -11.96 -15.85 -21.78
CA GLU A 167 -11.07 -16.29 -22.87
C GLU A 167 -9.84 -15.40 -22.92
N GLY A 168 -8.65 -16.03 -22.84
CA GLY A 168 -7.37 -15.34 -22.97
C GLY A 168 -7.00 -15.13 -24.43
N MET A 169 -6.82 -13.88 -24.85
CA MET A 169 -6.28 -13.49 -26.16
C MET A 169 -4.89 -12.90 -25.98
N LYS A 170 -4.07 -12.88 -27.04
CA LYS A 170 -2.65 -12.55 -26.97
C LYS A 170 -2.32 -11.27 -26.18
N ASP A 171 -3.14 -10.23 -26.32
CA ASP A 171 -2.92 -8.90 -25.72
C ASP A 171 -4.10 -8.42 -24.83
N TYR A 172 -5.16 -9.23 -24.70
CA TYR A 172 -6.34 -8.89 -23.92
C TYR A 172 -7.11 -10.14 -23.47
N VAL A 173 -8.05 -9.94 -22.58
CA VAL A 173 -8.92 -11.00 -22.04
C VAL A 173 -10.36 -10.64 -22.39
N ALA A 174 -11.10 -11.56 -23.02
CA ALA A 174 -12.52 -11.42 -23.26
C ALA A 174 -13.32 -12.05 -22.12
N ILE A 175 -14.26 -11.31 -21.56
CA ILE A 175 -15.19 -11.79 -20.54
C ILE A 175 -16.58 -11.86 -21.16
N HIS A 176 -17.14 -13.05 -21.18
CA HIS A 176 -18.47 -13.32 -21.72
C HIS A 176 -19.46 -13.37 -20.56
N THR A 177 -20.48 -12.51 -20.63
CA THR A 177 -21.55 -12.38 -19.60
C THR A 177 -22.92 -12.67 -20.21
#